data_cae97b7792642e56948feccae925789c
#
_entry.id   cae97b7792642e56948feccae925789c
#
_cell.length_a   1.000
_cell.length_b   1.000
_cell.length_c   1.000
_cell.angle_alpha   90.00
_cell.angle_beta   90.00
_cell.angle_gamma   90.00
#
_symmetry.space_group_name_H-M   'P 1'
#
loop_
_entity.id
_entity.type
_entity.pdbx_description
1 polymer ?
#
loop_
_entity_poly.entity_id
_entity_poly.type
_entity_poly.pdbx_seq_one_letter_code
_entity_poly.pdbx_strand_id
1 'polypeptide(L)' 'GAKIGENVTIEKAIIGSESIVRRDCKVGNGNSIAVIASKEEVKSGTVLEALEA' A
#
# COMPACT_ATOMS: atom_id res chain seq x y z
N GLY A 1 -0.28 -14.48 2.03
CA GLY A 1 -0.61 -13.39 2.43
C GLY A 1 0.19 -12.14 2.63
N ALA A 2 -0.46 -11.04 2.37
CA ALA A 2 0.14 -9.74 2.62
C ALA A 2 0.12 -9.43 4.10
N LYS A 3 1.07 -8.63 4.54
CA LYS A 3 1.14 -8.18 5.92
C LYS A 3 0.99 -6.67 5.96
N ILE A 4 0.05 -6.22 6.75
CA ILE A 4 -0.27 -4.80 6.87
C ILE A 4 0.01 -4.39 8.30
N GLY A 5 0.84 -3.37 8.47
CA GLY A 5 1.19 -2.89 9.80
C GLY A 5 0.11 -2.03 10.42
N GLU A 6 0.42 -1.44 11.58
CA GLU A 6 -0.52 -0.60 12.31
C GLU A 6 -0.59 0.78 11.68
N ASN A 7 -1.74 1.42 11.85
CA ASN A 7 -1.95 2.79 11.39
C ASN A 7 -1.75 2.93 9.88
N VAL A 8 -2.09 1.89 9.15
CA VAL A 8 -1.99 1.91 7.69
C VAL A 8 -3.36 2.25 7.13
N THR A 9 -3.39 3.22 6.24
CA THR A 9 -4.61 3.60 5.55
C THR A 9 -4.48 3.14 4.10
N ILE A 10 -5.45 2.36 3.66
CA ILE A 10 -5.46 1.85 2.29
C ILE A 10 -6.78 2.25 1.65
N GLU A 11 -6.69 2.96 0.53
CA GLU A 11 -7.87 3.38 -0.20
C GLU A 11 -7.70 2.97 -1.65
N LYS A 12 -8.65 2.18 -2.16
CA LYS A 12 -8.66 1.76 -3.56
C LYS A 12 -7.30 1.27 -4.00
N ALA A 13 -6.80 0.24 -3.32
CA ALA A 13 -5.48 -0.29 -3.64
C ALA A 13 -5.57 -1.78 -3.85
N ILE A 14 -4.71 -2.26 -4.73
CA ILE A 14 -4.54 -3.69 -4.96
C ILE A 14 -3.21 -4.09 -4.33
N ILE A 15 -3.26 -5.00 -3.39
CA ILE A 15 -2.09 -5.43 -2.64
C ILE A 15 -1.71 -6.80 -3.15
N GLY A 16 -0.50 -6.93 -3.67
CA GLY A 16 -0.02 -8.21 -4.17
C GLY A 16 0.25 -9.21 -3.07
N SER A 17 0.38 -10.48 -3.45
CA SER A 17 0.62 -11.54 -2.49
C SER A 17 1.97 -11.33 -1.82
N GLU A 18 2.03 -11.62 -0.52
CA GLU A 18 3.28 -11.61 0.23
C GLU A 18 3.97 -10.27 0.23
N SER A 19 3.22 -9.21 -0.04
CA SER A 19 3.76 -7.88 0.13
C SER A 19 3.69 -7.49 1.59
N ILE A 20 4.51 -6.52 1.98
CA ILE A 20 4.57 -6.06 3.36
C ILE A 20 4.39 -4.55 3.36
N VAL A 21 3.38 -4.10 4.09
CA VAL A 21 3.18 -2.66 4.29
C VAL A 21 3.44 -2.39 5.76
N ARG A 22 4.47 -1.61 6.02
CA ARG A 22 4.86 -1.36 7.39
C ARG A 22 3.95 -0.30 7.99
N ARG A 23 4.14 -0.05 9.27
CA ARG A 23 3.26 0.82 10.03
C ARG A 23 3.30 2.25 9.49
N ASP A 24 2.24 2.99 9.80
CA ASP A 24 2.16 4.43 9.52
C ASP A 24 2.29 4.74 8.03
N CYS A 25 1.77 3.86 7.19
CA CYS A 25 1.78 4.08 5.75
C CYS A 25 0.42 4.48 5.26
N LYS A 26 0.41 5.15 4.12
CA LYS A 26 -0.83 5.50 3.47
C LYS A 26 -0.73 5.05 2.02
N VAL A 27 -1.65 4.22 1.59
CA VAL A 27 -1.64 3.65 0.26
C VAL A 27 -2.90 4.07 -0.46
N GLY A 28 -2.75 4.68 -1.63
CA GLY A 28 -3.88 5.14 -2.40
C GLY A 28 -4.35 6.50 -1.95
N ASN A 29 -5.12 7.16 -2.80
CA ASN A 29 -5.60 8.49 -2.45
C ASN A 29 -7.10 8.65 -2.66
N GLY A 30 -7.80 7.56 -2.97
CA GLY A 30 -9.25 7.63 -3.15
C GLY A 30 -9.69 8.01 -4.55
N ASN A 31 -8.81 8.51 -5.38
CA ASN A 31 -9.16 8.89 -6.74
C ASN A 31 -8.73 7.87 -7.76
N SER A 32 -7.62 7.22 -7.53
CA SER A 32 -7.07 6.22 -8.44
C SER A 32 -6.69 5.00 -7.65
N ILE A 33 -6.41 3.91 -8.35
CA ILE A 33 -6.09 2.66 -7.70
C ILE A 33 -4.57 2.54 -7.62
N ALA A 34 -4.07 2.38 -6.41
CA ALA A 34 -2.65 2.09 -6.20
C ALA A 34 -2.45 0.59 -6.30
N VAL A 35 -1.30 0.19 -6.81
CA VAL A 35 -0.99 -1.23 -6.96
C VAL A 35 0.34 -1.52 -6.30
N ILE A 36 0.34 -2.48 -5.40
CA ILE A 36 1.55 -2.96 -4.76
C ILE A 36 1.83 -4.34 -5.32
N ALA A 37 2.99 -4.51 -5.94
CA ALA A 37 3.34 -5.78 -6.55
C ALA A 37 3.57 -6.85 -5.49
N SER A 38 3.55 -8.11 -5.93
CA SER A 38 3.83 -9.21 -5.03
C SER A 38 5.22 -9.07 -4.45
N LYS A 39 5.34 -9.41 -3.17
CA LYS A 39 6.64 -9.44 -2.49
C LYS A 39 7.30 -8.08 -2.41
N GLU A 40 6.50 -7.03 -2.51
CA GLU A 40 7.01 -5.68 -2.33
C GLU A 40 6.99 -5.31 -0.86
N GLU A 41 7.89 -4.43 -0.47
CA GLU A 41 7.90 -3.94 0.90
C GLU A 41 7.74 -2.44 0.88
N VAL A 42 6.77 -1.95 1.62
CA VAL A 42 6.52 -0.52 1.78
C VAL A 42 7.05 -0.13 3.16
N LYS A 43 8.04 0.74 3.18
CA LYS A 43 8.69 1.11 4.43
C LYS A 43 7.75 1.98 5.27
N SER A 44 7.97 1.97 6.57
CA SER A 44 7.12 2.72 7.48
C SER A 44 7.16 4.20 7.14
N GLY A 45 6.03 4.85 7.34
CA GLY A 45 5.92 6.28 7.08
C GLY A 45 5.80 6.65 5.61
N THR A 46 5.63 5.66 4.74
CA THR A 46 5.54 5.92 3.30
C THR A 46 4.13 6.33 2.92
N VAL A 47 4.03 7.35 2.09
CA VAL A 47 2.77 7.71 1.47
C VAL A 47 2.84 7.28 0.01
N LEU A 48 2.06 6.28 -0.34
CA LEU A 48 2.09 5.70 -1.66
C LEU A 48 0.83 6.10 -2.40
N GLU A 49 0.97 7.05 -3.30
CA GLU A 49 -0.18 7.51 -4.06
C GLU A 49 -0.38 6.64 -5.28
N ALA A 50 -1.61 6.62 -5.75
CA ALA A 50 -1.93 5.82 -6.91
C ALA A 50 -1.17 6.31 -8.12
N LEU A 51 -0.76 5.36 -8.95
CA LEU A 51 -0.16 5.73 -10.20
C LEU A 51 -1.21 6.30 -11.12
N GLU A 52 -0.84 7.30 -11.84
CA GLU A 52 -1.75 7.91 -12.78
C GLU A 52 -2.01 6.97 -13.93
N ALA A 53 -3.25 6.72 -14.18
CA ALA A 53 -3.61 5.82 -15.26
C ALA A 53 -3.54 6.53 -16.60
#